data_8e29fe46632cf3c0a621258472e05b8d
#
_entry.id   8e29fe46632cf3c0a621258472e05b8d
#
_cell.length_a   1.000
_cell.length_b   1.000
_cell.length_c   1.000
_cell.angle_alpha   90.00
_cell.angle_beta   90.00
_cell.angle_gamma   90.00
#
_symmetry.space_group_name_H-M   'P 1'
#
loop_
_entity.id
_entity.type
_entity.pdbx_description
1 polymer ?
#
loop_
_entity_poly.entity_id
_entity_poly.type
_entity_poly.pdbx_seq_one_letter_code
_entity_poly.pdbx_strand_id
1 'polypeptide(L)'
;MTTAVRSIFSSTILAVIFCTFASAQSGHSSHGDSAEGTIISVTASREDKKTGPIKIEDLFLYENGIEQKIKNFSFDPSPARIVILVDNSQTLPTTLESLKKAAMEFAYEIYDGDQLFTIAYDEKPEIIQEWTDDPKKMEAAMSTFRKKGNPYLFDALDASVREVLVPLMPGTRKTAVVVIGDGLDRGSKMPFDKIMNELLSENVTVYGLQIPDRTNGAYRRDQPKASAVITQLAEATGGKVFPFEEASTAAKAICDELRKNRYLLSYQPANTSSYDARKVFMVANDGISVRSKTMHPPNVK
;
A
#
# COMPACT_ATOMS: atom_id res chain seq x y z
N MET A 1 -56.29 -35.56 -63.93
CA MET A 1 -54.88 -35.63 -63.53
C MET A 1 -54.46 -34.25 -63.10
N THR A 2 -54.51 -34.03 -61.84
CA THR A 2 -54.37 -32.67 -61.18
C THR A 2 -53.21 -32.72 -60.26
N THR A 3 -52.17 -31.95 -60.60
CA THR A 3 -50.96 -31.78 -59.76
C THR A 3 -51.09 -30.52 -58.89
N ALA A 4 -51.11 -30.69 -57.58
CA ALA A 4 -51.17 -29.62 -56.64
C ALA A 4 -49.76 -29.01 -56.36
N VAL A 5 -49.67 -27.70 -56.53
CA VAL A 5 -48.48 -26.93 -56.19
C VAL A 5 -48.60 -26.46 -54.72
N ARG A 6 -47.68 -26.91 -53.83
CA ARG A 6 -47.55 -26.43 -52.45
C ARG A 6 -46.62 -25.24 -52.45
N SER A 7 -47.17 -24.09 -52.06
CA SER A 7 -46.42 -22.88 -51.73
C SER A 7 -45.78 -23.00 -50.34
N ILE A 8 -44.46 -22.83 -50.25
CA ILE A 8 -43.71 -22.76 -48.99
C ILE A 8 -43.46 -21.29 -48.71
N PHE A 9 -44.13 -20.77 -47.68
CA PHE A 9 -43.79 -19.46 -47.09
C PHE A 9 -42.58 -19.59 -46.20
N SER A 10 -41.48 -18.95 -46.64
CA SER A 10 -40.27 -18.81 -45.80
C SER A 10 -40.38 -17.56 -44.98
N SER A 11 -40.62 -17.70 -43.68
CA SER A 11 -40.58 -16.60 -42.73
C SER A 11 -39.14 -16.34 -42.32
N THR A 12 -38.57 -15.25 -42.81
CA THR A 12 -37.25 -14.76 -42.39
C THR A 12 -37.41 -13.96 -41.09
N ILE A 13 -36.99 -14.55 -39.98
CA ILE A 13 -36.92 -13.86 -38.68
C ILE A 13 -35.61 -13.03 -38.69
N LEU A 14 -35.78 -11.71 -38.76
CA LEU A 14 -34.69 -10.75 -38.62
C LEU A 14 -34.38 -10.58 -37.10
N ALA A 15 -33.35 -11.25 -36.64
CA ALA A 15 -32.85 -11.08 -35.26
C ALA A 15 -32.04 -9.76 -35.21
N VAL A 16 -32.63 -8.73 -34.60
CA VAL A 16 -31.93 -7.48 -34.28
C VAL A 16 -31.10 -7.72 -33.00
N ILE A 17 -29.79 -7.91 -33.16
CA ILE A 17 -28.85 -7.97 -32.04
C ILE A 17 -28.64 -6.54 -31.55
N PHE A 18 -29.26 -6.21 -30.41
CA PHE A 18 -28.94 -5.01 -29.65
C PHE A 18 -27.60 -5.24 -28.92
N CYS A 19 -26.50 -4.78 -29.52
CA CYS A 19 -25.24 -4.61 -28.79
C CYS A 19 -25.40 -3.43 -27.81
N THR A 20 -25.74 -3.73 -26.56
CA THR A 20 -25.57 -2.75 -25.47
C THR A 20 -24.08 -2.59 -25.19
N PHE A 21 -23.50 -1.49 -25.66
CA PHE A 21 -22.20 -1.04 -25.17
C PHE A 21 -22.35 -0.69 -23.69
N ALA A 22 -21.98 -1.62 -22.83
CA ALA A 22 -21.72 -1.30 -21.43
C ALA A 22 -20.46 -0.44 -21.41
N SER A 23 -20.63 0.86 -21.30
CA SER A 23 -19.55 1.76 -20.93
C SER A 23 -19.12 1.37 -19.52
N ALA A 24 -18.03 0.63 -19.42
CA ALA A 24 -17.34 0.46 -18.15
C ALA A 24 -16.81 1.86 -17.77
N GLN A 25 -17.60 2.60 -17.03
CA GLN A 25 -17.09 3.73 -16.27
C GLN A 25 -16.19 3.13 -15.18
N SER A 26 -14.89 3.17 -15.42
CA SER A 26 -13.89 3.03 -14.37
C SER A 26 -13.99 4.28 -13.48
N GLY A 27 -15.03 4.32 -12.67
CA GLY A 27 -15.12 5.28 -11.59
C GLY A 27 -14.07 4.90 -10.56
N HIS A 28 -12.95 5.59 -10.51
CA HIS A 28 -12.12 5.66 -9.33
C HIS A 28 -12.99 6.28 -8.23
N SER A 29 -13.63 5.44 -7.44
CA SER A 29 -14.20 5.87 -6.17
C SER A 29 -13.01 6.07 -5.23
N SER A 30 -12.60 7.33 -5.06
CA SER A 30 -11.75 7.71 -3.95
C SER A 30 -12.35 7.10 -2.67
N HIS A 31 -11.60 6.20 -2.02
CA HIS A 31 -11.99 5.56 -0.77
C HIS A 31 -11.97 6.60 0.35
N GLY A 32 -12.97 7.45 0.43
CA GLY A 32 -12.97 8.50 1.42
C GLY A 32 -14.31 8.80 2.06
N ASP A 33 -15.33 9.02 1.29
CA ASP A 33 -16.61 9.54 1.82
C ASP A 33 -17.80 8.81 1.19
N SER A 34 -18.05 7.59 1.67
CA SER A 34 -19.33 6.91 1.47
C SER A 34 -20.33 7.39 2.53
N ALA A 35 -21.64 7.16 2.32
CA ALA A 35 -22.68 7.39 3.33
C ALA A 35 -22.41 6.64 4.66
N GLU A 36 -21.46 5.69 4.66
CA GLU A 36 -21.02 4.91 5.81
C GLU A 36 -19.92 5.61 6.65
N GLY A 37 -19.38 6.76 6.21
CA GLY A 37 -18.31 7.50 6.87
C GLY A 37 -16.91 7.17 6.33
N THR A 38 -15.90 7.78 6.93
CA THR A 38 -14.48 7.58 6.58
C THR A 38 -13.94 6.33 7.26
N ILE A 39 -13.26 5.47 6.49
CA ILE A 39 -12.59 4.26 7.01
C ILE A 39 -11.08 4.47 6.94
N ILE A 40 -10.39 4.19 8.03
CA ILE A 40 -8.92 4.18 8.10
C ILE A 40 -8.41 2.85 8.63
N SER A 41 -7.24 2.46 8.14
CA SER A 41 -6.49 1.34 8.68
C SER A 41 -5.72 1.79 9.93
N VAL A 42 -5.79 1.01 10.98
CA VAL A 42 -5.15 1.28 12.26
C VAL A 42 -4.33 0.07 12.68
N THR A 43 -3.10 0.31 13.12
CA THR A 43 -2.31 -0.68 13.85
C THR A 43 -2.48 -0.41 15.33
N ALA A 44 -2.93 -1.41 16.10
CA ALA A 44 -3.07 -1.30 17.54
C ALA A 44 -2.58 -2.56 18.25
N SER A 45 -1.79 -2.39 19.30
CA SER A 45 -1.27 -3.51 20.10
C SER A 45 -1.22 -3.16 21.58
N ARG A 46 -1.39 -4.16 22.45
CA ARG A 46 -1.16 -3.99 23.89
C ARG A 46 0.31 -4.18 24.21
N GLU A 47 0.85 -3.22 24.93
CA GLU A 47 2.21 -3.24 25.52
C GLU A 47 2.16 -3.61 27.01
N ASP A 48 0.99 -3.48 27.62
CA ASP A 48 0.76 -3.91 28.99
C ASP A 48 0.50 -5.43 29.07
N LYS A 49 0.63 -6.01 30.26
CA LYS A 49 0.37 -7.44 30.50
C LYS A 49 -1.12 -7.80 30.58
N LYS A 50 -2.01 -6.85 30.31
CA LYS A 50 -3.45 -7.09 30.33
C LYS A 50 -3.86 -7.97 29.15
N THR A 51 -4.71 -8.94 29.42
CA THR A 51 -5.32 -9.79 28.40
C THR A 51 -6.67 -9.23 28.01
N GLY A 52 -7.01 -9.30 26.72
CA GLY A 52 -8.30 -8.90 26.20
C GLY A 52 -8.22 -8.01 24.95
N PRO A 53 -9.31 -7.91 24.21
CA PRO A 53 -9.34 -7.10 23.00
C PRO A 53 -9.21 -5.61 23.33
N ILE A 54 -8.63 -4.85 22.40
CA ILE A 54 -8.67 -3.39 22.42
C ILE A 54 -10.10 -2.98 22.02
N LYS A 55 -10.71 -2.07 22.78
CA LYS A 55 -12.08 -1.61 22.57
C LYS A 55 -12.10 -0.18 22.06
N ILE A 56 -13.25 0.25 21.55
CA ILE A 56 -13.45 1.63 21.05
C ILE A 56 -13.18 2.64 22.15
N GLU A 57 -13.58 2.34 23.40
CA GLU A 57 -13.41 3.21 24.56
C GLU A 57 -11.95 3.41 24.99
N ASP A 58 -11.05 2.57 24.46
CA ASP A 58 -9.62 2.69 24.69
C ASP A 58 -8.95 3.68 23.70
N LEU A 59 -9.67 4.18 22.68
CA LEU A 59 -9.12 4.91 21.54
C LEU A 59 -9.77 6.30 21.40
N PHE A 60 -8.96 7.29 21.06
CA PHE A 60 -9.39 8.66 20.79
C PHE A 60 -8.86 9.10 19.42
N LEU A 61 -9.75 9.57 18.56
CA LEU A 61 -9.45 10.04 17.21
C LEU A 61 -9.66 11.55 17.14
N TYR A 62 -8.67 12.26 16.64
CA TYR A 62 -8.76 13.70 16.38
C TYR A 62 -8.56 13.99 14.90
N GLU A 63 -9.40 14.87 14.36
CA GLU A 63 -9.24 15.40 13.02
C GLU A 63 -9.14 16.93 13.08
N ASN A 64 -8.04 17.49 12.60
CA ASN A 64 -7.72 18.93 12.74
C ASN A 64 -7.83 19.44 14.19
N GLY A 65 -7.47 18.59 15.18
CA GLY A 65 -7.54 18.90 16.59
C GLY A 65 -8.93 18.78 17.23
N ILE A 66 -9.95 18.40 16.47
CA ILE A 66 -11.32 18.16 16.96
C ILE A 66 -11.51 16.66 17.15
N GLU A 67 -11.95 16.25 18.33
CA GLU A 67 -12.26 14.86 18.62
C GLU A 67 -13.40 14.35 17.75
N GLN A 68 -13.22 13.16 17.16
CA GLN A 68 -14.18 12.52 16.29
C GLN A 68 -14.78 11.29 16.99
N LYS A 69 -16.08 11.10 16.85
CA LYS A 69 -16.74 9.92 17.38
C LYS A 69 -16.44 8.71 16.51
N ILE A 70 -15.71 7.74 17.06
CA ILE A 70 -15.48 6.44 16.42
C ILE A 70 -16.82 5.69 16.37
N LYS A 71 -17.21 5.23 15.18
CA LYS A 71 -18.46 4.45 14.96
C LYS A 71 -18.19 2.95 15.07
N ASN A 72 -17.08 2.50 14.49
CA ASN A 72 -16.72 1.09 14.52
C ASN A 72 -15.20 0.93 14.61
N PHE A 73 -14.77 -0.09 15.32
CA PHE A 73 -13.37 -0.53 15.41
C PHE A 73 -13.36 -2.04 15.42
N SER A 74 -12.87 -2.67 14.37
CA SER A 74 -12.90 -4.12 14.19
C SER A 74 -11.57 -4.65 13.71
N PHE A 75 -11.18 -5.82 14.20
CA PHE A 75 -10.03 -6.54 13.68
C PHE A 75 -10.20 -6.82 12.19
N ASP A 76 -9.13 -6.65 11.41
CA ASP A 76 -9.12 -6.98 9.98
C ASP A 76 -8.51 -8.38 9.78
N PRO A 77 -9.34 -9.41 9.51
CA PRO A 77 -8.86 -10.77 9.30
C PRO A 77 -8.35 -11.01 7.87
N SER A 78 -8.48 -10.04 6.96
CA SER A 78 -8.11 -10.23 5.55
C SER A 78 -6.62 -10.52 5.39
N PRO A 79 -6.24 -11.27 4.35
CA PRO A 79 -4.83 -11.48 4.03
C PRO A 79 -4.18 -10.18 3.56
N ALA A 80 -2.88 -10.05 3.83
CA ALA A 80 -2.09 -8.91 3.41
C ALA A 80 -1.58 -9.05 1.96
N ARG A 81 -1.45 -7.91 1.29
CA ARG A 81 -0.76 -7.77 0.01
C ARG A 81 0.41 -6.81 0.21
N ILE A 82 1.61 -7.35 0.13
CA ILE A 82 2.84 -6.64 0.48
C ILE A 82 3.72 -6.52 -0.76
N VAL A 83 4.02 -5.29 -1.16
CA VAL A 83 5.02 -5.01 -2.19
C VAL A 83 6.37 -4.83 -1.52
N ILE A 84 7.35 -5.64 -1.90
CA ILE A 84 8.76 -5.47 -1.50
C ILE A 84 9.43 -4.64 -2.60
N LEU A 85 9.77 -3.41 -2.29
CA LEU A 85 10.38 -2.45 -3.21
C LEU A 85 11.85 -2.31 -2.88
N VAL A 86 12.73 -2.85 -3.73
CA VAL A 86 14.16 -2.97 -3.45
C VAL A 86 14.96 -2.03 -4.33
N ASP A 87 15.75 -1.17 -3.70
CA ASP A 87 16.73 -0.33 -4.40
C ASP A 87 17.86 -1.20 -4.98
N ASN A 88 17.90 -1.30 -6.31
CA ASN A 88 18.97 -1.99 -7.01
C ASN A 88 19.95 -1.02 -7.72
N SER A 89 19.94 0.25 -7.34
CA SER A 89 20.83 1.25 -7.92
C SER A 89 22.30 0.96 -7.65
N GLN A 90 23.17 1.42 -8.54
CA GLN A 90 24.63 1.29 -8.37
C GLN A 90 25.17 2.14 -7.22
N THR A 91 24.43 3.18 -6.85
CA THR A 91 24.85 4.13 -5.81
C THR A 91 24.60 3.62 -4.40
N LEU A 92 23.75 2.61 -4.24
CA LEU A 92 23.41 2.05 -2.94
C LEU A 92 24.63 1.34 -2.31
N PRO A 93 25.05 1.70 -1.09
CA PRO A 93 26.28 1.18 -0.48
C PRO A 93 26.09 -0.18 0.20
N THR A 94 25.50 -1.16 -0.50
CA THR A 94 25.32 -2.52 0.00
C THR A 94 25.52 -3.54 -1.12
N THR A 95 25.67 -4.80 -0.77
CA THR A 95 25.87 -5.88 -1.74
C THR A 95 24.52 -6.38 -2.27
N LEU A 96 24.55 -6.93 -3.46
CA LEU A 96 23.39 -7.56 -4.07
C LEU A 96 22.87 -8.74 -3.22
N GLU A 97 23.77 -9.55 -2.69
CA GLU A 97 23.42 -10.69 -1.86
C GLU A 97 22.75 -10.29 -0.55
N SER A 98 23.19 -9.18 0.07
CA SER A 98 22.54 -8.65 1.27
C SER A 98 21.11 -8.15 0.97
N LEU A 99 20.88 -7.52 -0.18
CA LEU A 99 19.55 -7.09 -0.62
C LEU A 99 18.62 -8.28 -0.87
N LYS A 100 19.13 -9.29 -1.60
CA LYS A 100 18.37 -10.53 -1.83
C LYS A 100 17.99 -11.19 -0.51
N LYS A 101 18.95 -11.35 0.41
CA LYS A 101 18.69 -11.92 1.72
C LYS A 101 17.61 -11.16 2.47
N ALA A 102 17.71 -9.82 2.54
CA ALA A 102 16.74 -8.99 3.24
C ALA A 102 15.33 -9.13 2.66
N ALA A 103 15.19 -9.17 1.33
CA ALA A 103 13.91 -9.39 0.68
C ALA A 103 13.35 -10.80 0.95
N MET A 104 14.20 -11.82 0.97
CA MET A 104 13.80 -13.21 1.24
C MET A 104 13.31 -13.44 2.67
N GLU A 105 13.75 -12.65 3.66
CA GLU A 105 13.25 -12.78 5.04
C GLU A 105 11.72 -12.62 5.10
N PHE A 106 11.14 -11.75 4.25
CA PHE A 106 9.69 -11.59 4.17
C PHE A 106 9.00 -12.85 3.63
N ALA A 107 9.60 -13.55 2.67
CA ALA A 107 9.02 -14.76 2.11
C ALA A 107 8.93 -15.91 3.13
N TYR A 108 9.72 -15.87 4.19
CA TYR A 108 9.68 -16.84 5.27
C TYR A 108 8.75 -16.45 6.42
N GLU A 109 8.34 -15.18 6.52
CA GLU A 109 7.56 -14.65 7.65
C GLU A 109 6.10 -14.34 7.31
N ILE A 110 5.67 -14.37 6.04
CA ILE A 110 4.25 -14.17 5.67
C ILE A 110 3.38 -15.30 6.19
N TYR A 111 2.12 -14.98 6.46
CA TYR A 111 1.12 -15.93 6.92
C TYR A 111 0.30 -16.52 5.76
N ASP A 112 -0.36 -17.65 6.01
CA ASP A 112 -1.25 -18.27 5.02
C ASP A 112 -2.27 -17.28 4.45
N GLY A 113 -2.32 -17.20 3.13
CA GLY A 113 -3.15 -16.29 2.36
C GLY A 113 -2.53 -14.92 2.06
N ASP A 114 -1.47 -14.50 2.80
CA ASP A 114 -0.70 -13.32 2.44
C ASP A 114 0.11 -13.57 1.16
N GLN A 115 0.41 -12.50 0.42
CA GLN A 115 1.24 -12.60 -0.79
C GLN A 115 2.21 -11.43 -0.88
N LEU A 116 3.38 -11.73 -1.44
CA LEU A 116 4.41 -10.75 -1.78
C LEU A 116 4.43 -10.48 -3.28
N PHE A 117 4.70 -9.23 -3.62
CA PHE A 117 5.06 -8.78 -4.97
C PHE A 117 6.41 -8.08 -4.88
N THR A 118 7.37 -8.43 -5.71
CA THR A 118 8.73 -7.87 -5.60
C THR A 118 9.07 -7.02 -6.81
N ILE A 119 9.43 -5.78 -6.55
CA ILE A 119 9.89 -4.81 -7.53
C ILE A 119 11.31 -4.37 -7.18
N ALA A 120 12.21 -4.42 -8.15
CA ALA A 120 13.48 -3.71 -8.07
C ALA A 120 13.34 -2.33 -8.72
N TYR A 121 14.03 -1.33 -8.21
CA TYR A 121 14.03 -0.03 -8.86
C TYR A 121 15.44 0.58 -8.99
N ASP A 122 15.68 1.06 -10.18
CA ASP A 122 16.73 2.01 -10.51
C ASP A 122 16.09 3.19 -11.27
N GLU A 123 16.45 3.44 -12.50
CA GLU A 123 15.81 4.45 -13.36
C GLU A 123 14.42 4.04 -13.86
N LYS A 124 14.03 2.78 -13.60
CA LYS A 124 12.71 2.23 -13.90
C LYS A 124 12.36 1.14 -12.87
N PRO A 125 11.09 1.02 -12.48
CA PRO A 125 10.63 -0.15 -11.75
C PRO A 125 10.68 -1.39 -12.65
N GLU A 126 11.19 -2.48 -12.11
CA GLU A 126 11.27 -3.79 -12.79
C GLU A 126 10.62 -4.85 -11.89
N ILE A 127 9.62 -5.54 -12.41
CA ILE A 127 8.97 -6.64 -11.69
C ILE A 127 9.96 -7.81 -11.62
N ILE A 128 10.33 -8.17 -10.41
CA ILE A 128 11.19 -9.33 -10.14
C ILE A 128 10.33 -10.56 -9.93
N GLN A 129 9.26 -10.43 -9.13
CA GLN A 129 8.31 -11.51 -8.87
C GLN A 129 6.91 -10.93 -8.72
N GLU A 130 5.97 -11.45 -9.48
CA GLU A 130 4.54 -11.19 -9.30
C GLU A 130 4.02 -11.85 -8.01
N TRP A 131 2.75 -11.61 -7.66
CA TRP A 131 2.14 -12.11 -6.43
C TRP A 131 2.44 -13.59 -6.17
N THR A 132 3.07 -13.88 -5.05
CA THR A 132 3.40 -15.23 -4.61
C THR A 132 3.44 -15.33 -3.09
N ASP A 133 3.15 -16.51 -2.58
CA ASP A 133 3.36 -16.98 -1.21
C ASP A 133 4.44 -18.07 -1.15
N ASP A 134 5.06 -18.40 -2.29
CA ASP A 134 6.06 -19.47 -2.42
C ASP A 134 7.48 -18.90 -2.35
N PRO A 135 8.25 -19.16 -1.26
CA PRO A 135 9.63 -18.70 -1.13
C PRO A 135 10.55 -19.18 -2.24
N LYS A 136 10.30 -20.38 -2.82
CA LYS A 136 11.14 -20.94 -3.89
C LYS A 136 10.97 -20.15 -5.19
N LYS A 137 9.75 -19.68 -5.49
CA LYS A 137 9.51 -18.80 -6.65
C LYS A 137 10.23 -17.48 -6.48
N MET A 138 10.14 -16.89 -5.28
CA MET A 138 10.83 -15.64 -4.99
C MET A 138 12.36 -15.80 -5.07
N GLU A 139 12.93 -16.87 -4.51
CA GLU A 139 14.36 -17.17 -4.59
C GLU A 139 14.83 -17.33 -6.05
N ALA A 140 14.08 -18.09 -6.87
CA ALA A 140 14.38 -18.26 -8.28
C ALA A 140 14.36 -16.93 -9.05
N ALA A 141 13.34 -16.08 -8.80
CA ALA A 141 13.22 -14.78 -9.42
C ALA A 141 14.36 -13.83 -9.01
N MET A 142 14.79 -13.88 -7.75
CA MET A 142 15.92 -13.10 -7.26
C MET A 142 17.27 -13.44 -7.96
N SER A 143 17.37 -14.55 -8.68
CA SER A 143 18.54 -14.86 -9.48
C SER A 143 18.80 -13.85 -10.60
N THR A 144 17.76 -13.19 -11.09
CA THR A 144 17.83 -12.16 -12.15
C THR A 144 18.18 -10.77 -11.64
N PHE A 145 18.11 -10.56 -10.31
CA PHE A 145 18.34 -9.28 -9.67
C PHE A 145 19.76 -8.77 -9.87
N ARG A 146 19.93 -7.50 -10.32
CA ARG A 146 21.23 -6.88 -10.64
C ARG A 146 21.24 -5.43 -10.23
N LYS A 147 22.41 -4.92 -9.84
CA LYS A 147 22.61 -3.49 -9.58
C LYS A 147 22.88 -2.73 -10.89
N LYS A 148 22.14 -1.66 -11.10
CA LYS A 148 22.29 -0.78 -12.27
C LYS A 148 21.67 0.60 -12.00
N GLY A 149 22.02 1.60 -12.81
CA GLY A 149 21.38 2.92 -12.86
C GLY A 149 21.43 3.76 -11.58
N ASN A 150 20.53 4.74 -11.52
CA ASN A 150 20.30 5.64 -10.39
C ASN A 150 18.93 5.35 -9.75
N PRO A 151 18.72 5.66 -8.47
CA PRO A 151 17.44 5.37 -7.81
C PRO A 151 16.35 6.39 -8.20
N TYR A 152 15.23 5.92 -8.72
CA TYR A 152 13.99 6.68 -8.98
C TYR A 152 12.91 6.12 -8.06
N LEU A 153 13.05 6.39 -6.75
CA LEU A 153 12.22 5.84 -5.70
C LEU A 153 10.75 6.26 -5.82
N PHE A 154 10.50 7.54 -6.11
CA PHE A 154 9.11 8.04 -6.11
C PHE A 154 8.33 7.53 -7.33
N ASP A 155 8.97 7.38 -8.51
CA ASP A 155 8.34 6.73 -9.66
C ASP A 155 8.06 5.25 -9.40
N ALA A 156 8.95 4.57 -8.67
CA ALA A 156 8.76 3.16 -8.31
C ALA A 156 7.66 2.96 -7.27
N LEU A 157 7.51 3.87 -6.31
CA LEU A 157 6.39 3.90 -5.39
C LEU A 157 5.06 4.16 -6.12
N ASP A 158 5.04 5.11 -7.05
CA ASP A 158 3.85 5.41 -7.88
C ASP A 158 3.40 4.17 -8.67
N ALA A 159 4.33 3.50 -9.35
CA ALA A 159 4.05 2.25 -10.04
C ALA A 159 3.54 1.15 -9.09
N SER A 160 4.16 1.02 -7.91
CA SER A 160 3.72 0.04 -6.89
C SER A 160 2.28 0.29 -6.44
N VAL A 161 1.89 1.55 -6.27
CA VAL A 161 0.52 1.89 -5.86
C VAL A 161 -0.45 1.73 -7.02
N ARG A 162 -0.21 2.40 -8.15
CA ARG A 162 -1.19 2.51 -9.24
C ARG A 162 -1.33 1.25 -10.08
N GLU A 163 -0.21 0.58 -10.36
CA GLU A 163 -0.20 -0.54 -11.28
C GLU A 163 -0.35 -1.89 -10.56
N VAL A 164 0.04 -1.98 -9.28
CA VAL A 164 0.06 -3.23 -8.53
C VAL A 164 -1.01 -3.29 -7.44
N LEU A 165 -1.14 -2.26 -6.58
CA LEU A 165 -2.04 -2.30 -5.43
C LEU A 165 -3.46 -1.82 -5.76
N VAL A 166 -3.62 -0.68 -6.45
CA VAL A 166 -4.93 -0.11 -6.79
C VAL A 166 -5.81 -1.09 -7.60
N PRO A 167 -5.30 -1.89 -8.55
CA PRO A 167 -6.12 -2.87 -9.27
C PRO A 167 -6.75 -3.95 -8.36
N LEU A 168 -6.22 -4.16 -7.15
CA LEU A 168 -6.78 -5.12 -6.19
C LEU A 168 -7.92 -4.54 -5.36
N MET A 169 -8.08 -3.23 -5.36
CA MET A 169 -9.10 -2.54 -4.56
C MET A 169 -10.46 -2.49 -5.31
N PRO A 170 -11.58 -2.45 -4.59
CA PRO A 170 -11.72 -2.39 -3.12
C PRO A 170 -11.66 -3.74 -2.41
N GLY A 171 -11.43 -4.84 -3.10
CA GLY A 171 -11.44 -6.19 -2.55
C GLY A 171 -10.34 -6.45 -1.50
N THR A 172 -9.20 -5.77 -1.60
CA THR A 172 -8.06 -5.90 -0.69
C THR A 172 -7.78 -4.56 -0.02
N ARG A 173 -7.91 -4.50 1.31
CA ARG A 173 -7.70 -3.28 2.11
C ARG A 173 -6.41 -3.32 2.93
N LYS A 174 -5.85 -4.48 3.17
CA LYS A 174 -4.61 -4.67 3.93
C LYS A 174 -3.41 -4.66 2.99
N THR A 175 -3.02 -3.46 2.58
CA THR A 175 -1.94 -3.24 1.62
C THR A 175 -0.75 -2.56 2.29
N ALA A 176 0.46 -3.00 1.94
CA ALA A 176 1.69 -2.44 2.43
C ALA A 176 2.77 -2.38 1.34
N VAL A 177 3.68 -1.42 1.46
CA VAL A 177 4.92 -1.37 0.70
C VAL A 177 6.08 -1.39 1.69
N VAL A 178 7.02 -2.29 1.51
CA VAL A 178 8.28 -2.34 2.26
C VAL A 178 9.39 -1.81 1.36
N VAL A 179 9.92 -0.63 1.68
CA VAL A 179 11.04 -0.02 0.95
C VAL A 179 12.36 -0.50 1.55
N ILE A 180 13.19 -1.13 0.75
CA ILE A 180 14.56 -1.55 1.12
C ILE A 180 15.53 -0.65 0.37
N GLY A 181 16.13 0.32 1.04
CA GLY A 181 17.01 1.31 0.41
C GLY A 181 17.51 2.39 1.37
N ASP A 182 18.20 3.38 0.84
CA ASP A 182 18.71 4.55 1.59
C ASP A 182 17.79 5.79 1.51
N GLY A 183 16.69 5.70 0.74
CA GLY A 183 15.74 6.79 0.54
C GLY A 183 16.18 7.83 -0.47
N LEU A 184 17.31 7.63 -1.17
CA LEU A 184 17.77 8.54 -2.22
C LEU A 184 16.83 8.44 -3.44
N ASP A 185 16.47 9.61 -3.97
CA ASP A 185 15.80 9.76 -5.26
C ASP A 185 16.58 10.73 -6.15
N ARG A 186 16.97 10.30 -7.35
CA ARG A 186 17.83 11.10 -8.24
C ARG A 186 17.15 11.52 -9.54
N GLY A 187 15.95 11.08 -9.83
CA GLY A 187 15.43 11.38 -11.15
C GLY A 187 13.95 11.15 -11.36
N SER A 188 13.20 10.78 -10.35
CA SER A 188 11.76 10.56 -10.46
C SER A 188 11.04 11.77 -11.05
N LYS A 189 10.06 11.52 -11.89
CA LYS A 189 9.11 12.53 -12.38
C LYS A 189 8.05 12.84 -11.33
N MET A 190 7.68 11.83 -10.55
CA MET A 190 6.75 11.95 -9.44
C MET A 190 7.39 12.78 -8.32
N PRO A 191 6.77 13.89 -7.86
CA PRO A 191 7.23 14.65 -6.70
C PRO A 191 6.92 13.91 -5.39
N PHE A 192 7.73 14.18 -4.35
CA PHE A 192 7.58 13.56 -3.03
C PHE A 192 6.21 13.80 -2.39
N ASP A 193 5.70 15.02 -2.44
CA ASP A 193 4.40 15.39 -1.88
C ASP A 193 3.24 14.69 -2.59
N LYS A 194 3.34 14.48 -3.90
CA LYS A 194 2.32 13.77 -4.67
C LYS A 194 2.28 12.29 -4.35
N ILE A 195 3.43 11.61 -4.30
CA ILE A 195 3.45 10.20 -3.92
C ILE A 195 3.01 10.00 -2.47
N MET A 196 3.35 10.92 -1.56
CA MET A 196 2.86 10.91 -0.19
C MET A 196 1.32 10.97 -0.18
N ASN A 197 0.73 11.90 -0.92
CA ASN A 197 -0.73 12.04 -1.01
C ASN A 197 -1.39 10.80 -1.62
N GLU A 198 -0.78 10.18 -2.60
CA GLU A 198 -1.27 8.93 -3.21
C GLU A 198 -1.33 7.80 -2.19
N LEU A 199 -0.23 7.54 -1.48
CA LEU A 199 -0.14 6.53 -0.43
C LEU A 199 -1.21 6.73 0.66
N LEU A 200 -1.41 7.98 1.07
CA LEU A 200 -2.40 8.34 2.09
C LEU A 200 -3.84 8.20 1.57
N SER A 201 -4.11 8.55 0.32
CA SER A 201 -5.43 8.40 -0.32
C SER A 201 -5.84 6.95 -0.42
N GLU A 202 -4.90 6.09 -0.86
CA GLU A 202 -5.14 4.67 -1.06
C GLU A 202 -4.97 3.84 0.23
N ASN A 203 -4.73 4.47 1.38
CA ASN A 203 -4.49 3.81 2.68
C ASN A 203 -3.38 2.75 2.63
N VAL A 204 -2.37 2.94 1.80
CA VAL A 204 -1.21 2.06 1.72
C VAL A 204 -0.25 2.37 2.86
N THR A 205 0.12 1.36 3.64
CA THR A 205 1.08 1.52 4.74
C THR A 205 2.50 1.29 4.23
N VAL A 206 3.41 2.22 4.50
CA VAL A 206 4.82 2.10 4.14
C VAL A 206 5.63 1.66 5.33
N TYR A 207 6.46 0.65 5.13
CA TYR A 207 7.52 0.24 6.06
C TYR A 207 8.88 0.45 5.38
N GLY A 208 9.93 0.56 6.17
CA GLY A 208 11.28 0.72 5.66
C GLY A 208 12.30 -0.21 6.28
N LEU A 209 13.20 -0.75 5.47
CA LEU A 209 14.50 -1.25 5.87
C LEU A 209 15.54 -0.23 5.42
N GLN A 210 15.91 0.65 6.35
CA GLN A 210 16.75 1.80 6.06
C GLN A 210 18.22 1.43 5.97
N ILE A 211 18.82 1.60 4.80
CA ILE A 211 20.26 1.57 4.61
C ILE A 211 20.79 2.99 4.89
N PRO A 212 21.90 3.14 5.62
CA PRO A 212 22.43 4.45 5.93
C PRO A 212 22.77 5.26 4.67
N ASP A 213 22.16 6.45 4.54
CA ASP A 213 22.47 7.38 3.45
C ASP A 213 23.87 8.00 3.65
N ARG A 214 24.68 7.97 2.61
CA ARG A 214 26.03 8.55 2.58
C ARG A 214 26.10 9.92 1.92
N THR A 215 25.00 10.40 1.35
CA THR A 215 24.97 11.66 0.60
C THR A 215 24.80 12.88 1.51
N ASN A 216 24.16 12.68 2.68
CA ASN A 216 23.80 13.72 3.66
C ASN A 216 22.96 14.88 3.07
N GLY A 217 22.27 14.67 1.96
CA GLY A 217 21.55 15.73 1.28
C GLY A 217 20.27 15.27 0.57
N ALA A 218 19.51 16.25 0.11
CA ALA A 218 18.45 16.04 -0.87
C ALA A 218 19.00 16.31 -2.26
N TYR A 219 18.56 15.53 -3.24
CA TYR A 219 18.94 15.75 -4.63
C TYR A 219 18.25 17.00 -5.22
N ARG A 220 17.04 17.27 -4.78
CA ARG A 220 16.25 18.45 -5.17
C ARG A 220 15.84 19.24 -3.94
N ARG A 221 15.56 20.54 -4.11
CA ARG A 221 15.13 21.43 -3.02
C ARG A 221 13.72 21.14 -2.50
N ASP A 222 12.88 20.55 -3.33
CA ASP A 222 11.46 20.24 -3.10
C ASP A 222 11.23 18.84 -2.53
N GLN A 223 12.29 18.14 -2.16
CA GLN A 223 12.20 16.81 -1.54
C GLN A 223 12.97 16.77 -0.21
N PRO A 224 12.60 15.86 0.71
CA PRO A 224 13.36 15.63 1.93
C PRO A 224 14.78 15.12 1.64
N LYS A 225 15.66 15.21 2.64
CA LYS A 225 16.95 14.51 2.60
C LYS A 225 16.72 13.00 2.50
N ALA A 226 17.57 12.28 1.78
CA ALA A 226 17.45 10.84 1.58
C ALA A 226 17.25 10.08 2.89
N SER A 227 18.04 10.39 3.91
CA SER A 227 17.92 9.80 5.25
C SER A 227 16.56 10.00 5.95
N ALA A 228 15.74 10.95 5.49
CA ALA A 228 14.43 11.26 6.06
C ALA A 228 13.25 10.78 5.19
N VAL A 229 13.48 10.44 3.93
CA VAL A 229 12.42 10.08 2.99
C VAL A 229 11.62 8.88 3.48
N ILE A 230 12.28 7.75 3.73
CA ILE A 230 11.59 6.50 4.14
C ILE A 230 10.90 6.70 5.50
N THR A 231 11.55 7.40 6.43
CA THR A 231 10.96 7.71 7.74
C THR A 231 9.69 8.53 7.60
N GLN A 232 9.70 9.60 6.80
CA GLN A 232 8.51 10.43 6.60
C GLN A 232 7.37 9.66 5.93
N LEU A 233 7.67 8.81 4.93
CA LEU A 233 6.67 7.96 4.28
C LEU A 233 6.05 6.97 5.29
N ALA A 234 6.87 6.31 6.08
CA ALA A 234 6.42 5.33 7.06
C ALA A 234 5.56 5.99 8.16
N GLU A 235 6.06 7.06 8.79
CA GLU A 235 5.34 7.76 9.85
C GLU A 235 4.02 8.33 9.35
N ALA A 236 4.00 8.95 8.16
CA ALA A 236 2.78 9.52 7.61
C ALA A 236 1.70 8.47 7.31
N THR A 237 2.08 7.25 6.93
CA THR A 237 1.17 6.17 6.57
C THR A 237 0.84 5.20 7.71
N GLY A 238 1.43 5.39 8.89
CA GLY A 238 1.22 4.55 10.09
C GLY A 238 2.12 3.31 10.14
N GLY A 239 3.17 3.23 9.32
CA GLY A 239 4.17 2.17 9.37
C GLY A 239 5.34 2.45 10.30
N LYS A 240 6.45 1.73 10.07
CA LYS A 240 7.70 1.83 10.84
C LYS A 240 8.92 1.68 9.97
N VAL A 241 10.06 2.19 10.45
CA VAL A 241 11.38 1.98 9.83
C VAL A 241 12.24 1.15 10.77
N PHE A 242 13.00 0.24 10.18
CA PHE A 242 13.95 -0.63 10.85
C PHE A 242 15.34 -0.46 10.21
N PRO A 243 16.42 -0.64 10.97
CA PRO A 243 17.76 -0.77 10.39
C PRO A 243 17.83 -1.94 9.40
N PHE A 244 18.53 -1.75 8.30
CA PHE A 244 18.68 -2.80 7.27
C PHE A 244 19.31 -4.09 7.83
N GLU A 245 20.22 -3.95 8.77
CA GLU A 245 20.91 -5.05 9.43
C GLU A 245 19.97 -5.95 10.25
N GLU A 246 18.80 -5.43 10.60
CA GLU A 246 17.75 -6.14 11.36
C GLU A 246 16.66 -6.73 10.46
N ALA A 247 16.94 -7.00 9.19
CA ALA A 247 15.95 -7.43 8.19
C ALA A 247 15.07 -8.60 8.64
N SER A 248 15.64 -9.62 9.31
CA SER A 248 14.87 -10.76 9.81
C SER A 248 13.90 -10.35 10.93
N THR A 249 14.36 -9.58 11.91
CA THR A 249 13.51 -9.04 12.97
C THR A 249 12.42 -8.14 12.41
N ALA A 250 12.75 -7.31 11.42
CA ALA A 250 11.82 -6.42 10.76
C ALA A 250 10.75 -7.18 9.97
N ALA A 251 11.14 -8.17 9.18
CA ALA A 251 10.21 -9.00 8.41
C ALA A 251 9.19 -9.66 9.34
N LYS A 252 9.67 -10.31 10.41
CA LYS A 252 8.80 -10.90 11.42
C LYS A 252 7.87 -9.86 12.07
N ALA A 253 8.40 -8.72 12.50
CA ALA A 253 7.60 -7.68 13.17
C ALA A 253 6.53 -7.10 12.24
N ILE A 254 6.84 -6.85 10.98
CA ILE A 254 5.90 -6.31 9.97
C ILE A 254 4.81 -7.33 9.64
N CYS A 255 5.17 -8.58 9.37
CA CYS A 255 4.21 -9.64 9.06
C CYS A 255 3.30 -9.94 10.26
N ASP A 256 3.87 -10.01 11.48
CA ASP A 256 3.10 -10.15 12.72
C ASP A 256 2.14 -8.98 12.94
N GLU A 257 2.57 -7.74 12.70
CA GLU A 257 1.74 -6.54 12.81
C GLU A 257 0.57 -6.58 11.83
N LEU A 258 0.82 -6.86 10.57
CA LEU A 258 -0.21 -6.98 9.55
C LEU A 258 -1.21 -8.11 9.86
N ARG A 259 -0.76 -9.20 10.42
CA ARG A 259 -1.61 -10.36 10.75
C ARG A 259 -2.40 -10.21 12.04
N LYS A 260 -1.78 -9.67 13.10
CA LYS A 260 -2.30 -9.74 14.48
C LYS A 260 -2.84 -8.42 15.01
N ASN A 261 -2.36 -7.29 14.47
CA ASN A 261 -2.56 -5.97 15.08
C ASN A 261 -3.24 -4.97 14.13
N ARG A 262 -3.81 -5.43 13.02
CA ARG A 262 -4.45 -4.57 12.03
C ARG A 262 -5.95 -4.50 12.24
N TYR A 263 -6.47 -3.28 12.28
CA TYR A 263 -7.88 -2.98 12.51
C TYR A 263 -8.40 -2.00 11.46
N LEU A 264 -9.70 -2.04 11.23
CA LEU A 264 -10.45 -1.05 10.48
C LEU A 264 -11.23 -0.19 11.47
N LEU A 265 -11.04 1.12 11.39
CA LEU A 265 -11.75 2.12 12.16
C LEU A 265 -12.62 2.96 11.25
N SER A 266 -13.90 3.12 11.57
CA SER A 266 -14.79 4.03 10.86
C SER A 266 -15.29 5.14 11.77
N TYR A 267 -15.40 6.35 11.21
CA TYR A 267 -15.95 7.51 11.88
C TYR A 267 -16.65 8.44 10.88
N GLN A 268 -17.49 9.35 11.39
CA GLN A 268 -18.11 10.40 10.59
C GLN A 268 -17.33 11.69 10.81
N PRO A 269 -16.61 12.22 9.82
CA PRO A 269 -15.87 13.46 9.99
C PRO A 269 -16.82 14.64 10.25
N ALA A 270 -16.44 15.52 11.20
CA ALA A 270 -17.17 16.75 11.46
C ALA A 270 -17.05 17.76 10.31
N ASN A 271 -15.90 17.72 9.60
CA ASN A 271 -15.69 18.50 8.37
C ASN A 271 -15.62 17.56 7.18
N THR A 272 -16.57 17.69 6.26
CA THR A 272 -16.67 16.92 5.02
C THR A 272 -16.04 17.61 3.82
N SER A 273 -15.33 18.74 4.02
CA SER A 273 -14.65 19.44 2.92
C SER A 273 -13.58 18.50 2.31
N SER A 274 -13.68 18.29 1.01
CA SER A 274 -12.72 17.52 0.23
C SER A 274 -11.58 18.38 -0.34
N TYR A 275 -11.65 19.70 -0.19
CA TYR A 275 -10.68 20.63 -0.74
C TYR A 275 -9.43 20.81 0.12
N ASP A 276 -9.55 20.59 1.44
CA ASP A 276 -8.48 20.80 2.38
C ASP A 276 -7.93 19.47 2.92
N ALA A 277 -6.62 19.43 3.15
CA ALA A 277 -6.01 18.33 3.87
C ALA A 277 -6.53 18.28 5.31
N ARG A 278 -6.91 17.10 5.80
CA ARG A 278 -7.41 16.89 7.16
C ARG A 278 -6.39 16.08 7.97
N LYS A 279 -5.75 16.71 8.94
CA LYS A 279 -4.77 16.04 9.81
C LYS A 279 -5.48 15.05 10.72
N VAL A 280 -4.98 13.83 10.78
CA VAL A 280 -5.49 12.73 11.61
C VAL A 280 -4.49 12.45 12.74
N PHE A 281 -4.99 12.32 13.94
CA PHE A 281 -4.17 11.97 15.11
C PHE A 281 -4.95 10.99 15.98
N MET A 282 -4.30 9.88 16.34
CA MET A 282 -4.87 8.87 17.22
C MET A 282 -4.10 8.78 18.54
N VAL A 283 -4.84 8.61 19.61
CA VAL A 283 -4.33 8.37 20.95
C VAL A 283 -5.04 7.14 21.51
N ALA A 284 -4.39 6.43 22.40
CA ALA A 284 -4.97 5.32 23.14
C ALA A 284 -4.71 5.45 24.64
N ASN A 285 -5.47 4.71 25.44
CA ASN A 285 -5.23 4.58 26.88
C ASN A 285 -3.85 3.97 27.16
N ASP A 286 -3.32 4.22 28.34
CA ASP A 286 -2.03 3.70 28.80
C ASP A 286 -1.91 2.18 28.58
N GLY A 287 -0.74 1.77 28.07
CA GLY A 287 -0.44 0.37 27.75
C GLY A 287 -0.97 -0.11 26.41
N ILE A 288 -1.50 0.79 25.56
CA ILE A 288 -1.88 0.51 24.19
C ILE A 288 -1.07 1.39 23.23
N SER A 289 -0.36 0.78 22.32
CA SER A 289 0.28 1.47 21.19
C SER A 289 -0.68 1.53 20.02
N VAL A 290 -0.84 2.71 19.41
CA VAL A 290 -1.70 2.91 18.26
C VAL A 290 -1.00 3.73 17.18
N ARG A 291 -1.18 3.36 15.92
CA ARG A 291 -0.70 4.11 14.75
C ARG A 291 -1.73 4.05 13.63
N SER A 292 -1.80 5.13 12.88
CA SER A 292 -2.61 5.26 11.68
C SER A 292 -1.96 6.24 10.72
N LYS A 293 -2.54 6.43 9.55
CA LYS A 293 -2.14 7.55 8.70
C LYS A 293 -2.37 8.88 9.42
N THR A 294 -1.52 9.87 9.11
CA THR A 294 -1.52 11.16 9.80
C THR A 294 -2.37 12.21 9.10
N MET A 295 -2.89 11.92 7.90
CA MET A 295 -3.64 12.89 7.11
C MET A 295 -4.57 12.21 6.11
N HIS A 296 -5.70 12.83 5.84
CA HIS A 296 -6.44 12.67 4.60
C HIS A 296 -6.02 13.79 3.65
N PRO A 297 -5.42 13.47 2.50
CA PRO A 297 -5.06 14.50 1.53
C PRO A 297 -6.29 15.13 0.90
N PRO A 298 -6.16 16.33 0.32
CA PRO A 298 -7.27 16.97 -0.38
C PRO A 298 -7.63 16.16 -1.63
N ASN A 299 -8.93 16.05 -1.90
CA ASN A 299 -9.49 15.43 -3.12
C ASN A 299 -9.42 16.43 -4.30
N VAL A 300 -8.25 16.98 -4.57
CA VAL A 300 -8.04 17.82 -5.74
C VAL A 300 -7.59 16.92 -6.89
N LYS A 301 -8.49 16.69 -7.86
CA LYS A 301 -8.14 16.07 -9.12
C LYS A 301 -7.43 17.08 -10.03
#